data_d5a154dd9750527366fd4106191ce7b3
#
_entry.id   d5a154dd9750527366fd4106191ce7b3
#
_cell.length_a   1.000
_cell.length_b   1.000
_cell.length_c   1.000
_cell.angle_alpha   90.00
_cell.angle_beta   90.00
_cell.angle_gamma   90.00
#
_symmetry.space_group_name_H-M   'P 1'
#
loop_
_entity.id
_entity.type
_entity.pdbx_description
1 polymer ?
#
loop_
_entity_poly.entity_id
_entity_poly.type
_entity_poly.pdbx_seq_one_letter_code
_entity_poly.pdbx_strand_id
1 'polypeptide(L)'
;SPLVLGVGTDENFLASDAMALAGVTDQIVYLEEGDIVDVQLGKYWIEDAARKPVQRVVKTVHAHSGAAELGPYRHYMQKEIFEQPRAIADTLEGIEGIVPELFDGEHPAPGENAYNVFRHIDSVLILACGTSYYSGCTAKYWLESIAKIPTQVEVASEYRYRESVPNPRTLVVTISQSGETADTLAALRHAQSLGMTQTLTLCNVATSAMVRECKLSYITRAGVEIGVASTKAFTTQLAGLFLLTLTLAQSRGLLSAADEARHLKAMRHLPAALQSVLALEPQIMAWAQDFASKENALFLGRGLHYPIALEGALKLKEISYIHAEAYPAGELKHGPLALVTSAMPVVTVAPNDVLLEKLKSNLQEVR
;
A
#
# COMPACT_ATOMS: atom_id res chain seq x y z
N SER A 1 -1.15 -10.07 -17.95
CA SER A 1 -0.87 -10.29 -16.51
C SER A 1 0.54 -10.78 -16.36
N PRO A 2 1.26 -10.38 -15.32
CA PRO A 2 2.57 -10.95 -15.02
C PRO A 2 2.44 -12.46 -14.83
N LEU A 3 3.45 -13.18 -15.30
CA LEU A 3 3.51 -14.63 -15.21
C LEU A 3 4.89 -15.03 -14.69
N VAL A 4 4.92 -15.91 -13.71
CA VAL A 4 6.15 -16.49 -13.17
C VAL A 4 6.16 -17.99 -13.36
N LEU A 5 7.35 -18.53 -13.64
CA LEU A 5 7.61 -19.95 -13.72
C LEU A 5 8.34 -20.40 -12.45
N GLY A 6 7.77 -21.31 -11.71
CA GLY A 6 8.42 -22.01 -10.61
C GLY A 6 9.12 -23.27 -11.12
N VAL A 7 10.40 -23.42 -10.78
CA VAL A 7 11.21 -24.57 -11.19
C VAL A 7 11.30 -25.54 -10.02
N GLY A 8 10.76 -26.76 -10.16
CA GLY A 8 10.86 -27.83 -9.20
C GLY A 8 11.85 -28.91 -9.61
N THR A 9 11.96 -29.99 -8.82
CA THR A 9 12.92 -31.08 -9.09
C THR A 9 12.51 -31.95 -10.27
N ASP A 10 11.25 -32.33 -10.37
CA ASP A 10 10.67 -33.13 -11.46
C ASP A 10 9.33 -32.56 -11.95
N GLU A 11 9.11 -31.30 -11.69
CA GLU A 11 7.89 -30.60 -12.01
C GLU A 11 8.15 -29.10 -12.16
N ASN A 12 7.31 -28.42 -12.90
CA ASN A 12 7.36 -26.96 -13.09
C ASN A 12 5.97 -26.37 -12.89
N PHE A 13 5.92 -25.15 -12.44
CA PHE A 13 4.69 -24.47 -12.03
C PHE A 13 4.55 -23.12 -12.73
N LEU A 14 3.33 -22.71 -12.98
CA LEU A 14 3.02 -21.36 -13.48
C LEU A 14 2.07 -20.66 -12.51
N ALA A 15 2.37 -19.43 -12.20
CA ALA A 15 1.54 -18.57 -11.36
C ALA A 15 1.60 -17.11 -11.82
N SER A 16 0.66 -16.31 -11.36
CA SER A 16 0.68 -14.85 -11.59
C SER A 16 1.62 -14.11 -10.62
N ASP A 17 2.04 -14.78 -9.53
CA ASP A 17 2.86 -14.21 -8.46
C ASP A 17 3.74 -15.31 -7.85
N ALA A 18 4.99 -14.97 -7.53
CA ALA A 18 5.92 -15.88 -6.88
C ALA A 18 5.43 -16.38 -5.51
N MET A 19 4.63 -15.57 -4.79
CA MET A 19 4.06 -15.95 -3.49
C MET A 19 3.02 -17.06 -3.60
N ALA A 20 2.34 -17.20 -4.74
CA ALA A 20 1.43 -18.31 -4.99
C ALA A 20 2.16 -19.67 -5.07
N LEU A 21 3.47 -19.65 -5.25
CA LEU A 21 4.34 -20.83 -5.28
C LEU A 21 5.08 -21.06 -3.95
N ALA A 22 4.76 -20.26 -2.92
CA ALA A 22 5.33 -20.39 -1.60
C ALA A 22 5.06 -21.79 -1.01
N GLY A 23 6.12 -22.47 -0.57
CA GLY A 23 6.01 -23.85 -0.06
C GLY A 23 5.99 -24.95 -1.14
N VAL A 24 5.99 -24.57 -2.44
CA VAL A 24 6.07 -25.50 -3.57
C VAL A 24 7.48 -25.47 -4.16
N THR A 25 7.98 -24.29 -4.50
CA THR A 25 9.37 -24.06 -4.92
C THR A 25 9.82 -22.65 -4.55
N ASP A 26 11.12 -22.52 -4.29
CA ASP A 26 11.79 -21.22 -4.09
C ASP A 26 12.54 -20.72 -5.35
N GLN A 27 12.59 -21.53 -6.41
CA GLN A 27 13.29 -21.23 -7.66
C GLN A 27 12.31 -20.61 -8.66
N ILE A 28 12.39 -19.31 -8.83
CA ILE A 28 11.43 -18.53 -9.63
C ILE A 28 12.12 -17.91 -10.84
N VAL A 29 11.50 -18.06 -12.00
CA VAL A 29 11.84 -17.35 -13.24
C VAL A 29 10.74 -16.33 -13.53
N TYR A 30 11.12 -15.05 -13.58
CA TYR A 30 10.22 -13.98 -13.99
C TYR A 30 10.23 -13.87 -15.51
N LEU A 31 9.06 -14.04 -16.14
CA LEU A 31 8.90 -13.89 -17.57
C LEU A 31 8.78 -12.41 -17.95
N GLU A 32 9.31 -12.03 -19.08
CA GLU A 32 9.18 -10.68 -19.63
C GLU A 32 7.98 -10.57 -20.57
N GLU A 33 7.58 -9.34 -20.89
CA GLU A 33 6.43 -9.10 -21.77
C GLU A 33 6.71 -9.68 -23.17
N GLY A 34 5.79 -10.54 -23.61
CA GLY A 34 5.90 -11.25 -24.91
C GLY A 34 6.67 -12.56 -24.84
N ASP A 35 7.20 -12.96 -23.69
CA ASP A 35 7.80 -14.29 -23.52
C ASP A 35 6.74 -15.38 -23.67
N ILE A 36 7.14 -16.46 -24.31
CA ILE A 36 6.36 -17.71 -24.40
C ILE A 36 7.20 -18.79 -23.76
N VAL A 37 6.60 -19.46 -22.76
CA VAL A 37 7.26 -20.59 -22.09
C VAL A 37 6.56 -21.89 -22.46
N ASP A 38 7.33 -22.87 -22.92
CA ASP A 38 6.90 -24.26 -23.04
C ASP A 38 7.37 -25.02 -21.80
N VAL A 39 6.42 -25.56 -21.03
CA VAL A 39 6.63 -26.20 -19.74
C VAL A 39 6.34 -27.69 -19.84
N GLN A 40 7.31 -28.50 -19.51
CA GLN A 40 7.20 -29.97 -19.44
C GLN A 40 7.67 -30.46 -18.07
N LEU A 41 7.41 -31.72 -17.79
CA LEU A 41 7.95 -32.36 -16.59
C LEU A 41 9.49 -32.31 -16.62
N GLY A 42 10.07 -31.67 -15.61
CA GLY A 42 11.53 -31.60 -15.42
C GLY A 42 12.30 -30.71 -16.39
N LYS A 43 11.65 -30.00 -17.34
CA LYS A 43 12.32 -29.05 -18.24
C LYS A 43 11.37 -27.96 -18.75
N TYR A 44 11.95 -26.85 -19.13
CA TYR A 44 11.24 -25.76 -19.79
C TYR A 44 12.18 -25.04 -20.78
N TRP A 45 11.61 -24.30 -21.70
CA TRP A 45 12.34 -23.34 -22.54
C TRP A 45 11.47 -22.12 -22.80
N ILE A 46 12.15 -21.00 -23.03
CA ILE A 46 11.51 -19.71 -23.19
C ILE A 46 11.93 -19.11 -24.54
N GLU A 47 10.97 -18.55 -25.26
CA GLU A 47 11.18 -17.72 -26.42
C GLU A 47 10.75 -16.29 -26.10
N ASP A 48 11.50 -15.29 -26.57
CA ASP A 48 11.15 -13.88 -26.45
C ASP A 48 10.01 -13.47 -27.45
N ALA A 49 9.62 -12.20 -27.41
CA ALA A 49 8.63 -11.64 -28.32
C ALA A 49 9.00 -11.78 -29.82
N ALA A 50 10.28 -11.95 -30.13
CA ALA A 50 10.79 -12.18 -31.48
C ALA A 50 10.91 -13.67 -31.84
N ARG A 51 10.38 -14.57 -31.02
CA ARG A 51 10.45 -16.03 -31.16
C ARG A 51 11.88 -16.58 -31.14
N LYS A 52 12.79 -15.91 -30.44
CA LYS A 52 14.15 -16.38 -30.25
C LYS A 52 14.26 -17.06 -28.88
N PRO A 53 14.96 -18.22 -28.81
CA PRO A 53 15.25 -18.85 -27.53
C PRO A 53 16.04 -17.92 -26.61
N VAL A 54 15.56 -17.74 -25.37
CA VAL A 54 16.21 -16.92 -24.35
C VAL A 54 16.31 -17.68 -23.03
N GLN A 55 17.29 -17.32 -22.23
CA GLN A 55 17.41 -17.80 -20.85
C GLN A 55 17.11 -16.64 -19.92
N ARG A 56 16.16 -16.83 -19.01
CA ARG A 56 15.85 -15.92 -17.93
C ARG A 56 16.53 -16.37 -16.64
N VAL A 57 16.91 -15.44 -15.80
CA VAL A 57 17.61 -15.73 -14.54
C VAL A 57 16.64 -16.41 -13.56
N VAL A 58 17.05 -17.56 -13.02
CA VAL A 58 16.37 -18.18 -11.89
C VAL A 58 16.74 -17.42 -10.63
N LYS A 59 15.75 -16.87 -9.92
CA LYS A 59 15.92 -16.19 -8.63
C LYS A 59 15.42 -17.08 -7.51
N THR A 60 16.18 -17.16 -6.42
CA THR A 60 15.71 -17.83 -5.21
C THR A 60 14.85 -16.84 -4.40
N VAL A 61 13.58 -17.20 -4.21
CA VAL A 61 12.62 -16.40 -3.43
C VAL A 61 12.26 -17.18 -2.18
N HIS A 62 12.82 -16.81 -1.05
CA HIS A 62 12.52 -17.45 0.21
C HIS A 62 11.13 -17.04 0.71
N ALA A 63 10.13 -17.84 0.40
CA ALA A 63 8.83 -17.73 1.02
C ALA A 63 8.79 -18.60 2.29
N HIS A 64 8.48 -18.02 3.44
CA HIS A 64 8.36 -18.78 4.67
C HIS A 64 7.12 -19.69 4.59
N SER A 65 7.32 -20.99 4.52
CA SER A 65 6.23 -22.00 4.45
C SER A 65 5.21 -21.88 5.61
N GLY A 66 5.65 -21.43 6.79
CA GLY A 66 4.77 -21.15 7.93
C GLY A 66 3.86 -19.93 7.76
N ALA A 67 4.09 -19.07 6.77
CA ALA A 67 3.25 -17.89 6.54
C ALA A 67 1.84 -18.27 6.06
N ALA A 68 1.68 -19.40 5.39
CA ALA A 68 0.40 -19.90 4.91
C ALA A 68 -0.42 -20.64 5.99
N GLU A 69 0.13 -20.90 7.18
CA GLU A 69 -0.60 -21.54 8.26
C GLU A 69 -1.52 -20.56 8.97
N LEU A 70 -2.79 -20.94 9.17
CA LEU A 70 -3.78 -20.11 9.88
C LEU A 70 -3.44 -19.95 11.38
N GLY A 71 -2.72 -20.92 11.97
CA GLY A 71 -2.46 -20.94 13.41
C GLY A 71 -3.77 -20.99 14.23
N PRO A 72 -3.90 -20.19 15.30
CA PRO A 72 -5.09 -20.18 16.16
C PRO A 72 -6.27 -19.38 15.57
N TYR A 73 -6.13 -18.77 14.41
CA TYR A 73 -7.13 -17.89 13.82
C TYR A 73 -8.12 -18.66 12.95
N ARG A 74 -9.34 -18.13 12.83
CA ARG A 74 -10.37 -18.71 11.97
C ARG A 74 -10.21 -18.35 10.50
N HIS A 75 -9.65 -17.15 10.23
CA HIS A 75 -9.53 -16.56 8.90
C HIS A 75 -8.17 -15.90 8.72
N TYR A 76 -7.64 -15.89 7.51
CA TYR A 76 -6.38 -15.23 7.19
C TYR A 76 -6.43 -13.73 7.52
N MET A 77 -7.51 -13.04 7.17
CA MET A 77 -7.68 -11.63 7.51
C MET A 77 -7.59 -11.39 9.03
N GLN A 78 -8.19 -12.25 9.87
CA GLN A 78 -8.07 -12.15 11.33
C GLN A 78 -6.60 -12.30 11.75
N LYS A 79 -5.90 -13.31 11.26
CA LYS A 79 -4.46 -13.52 11.51
C LYS A 79 -3.67 -12.26 11.14
N GLU A 80 -3.90 -11.73 9.95
CA GLU A 80 -3.19 -10.58 9.39
C GLU A 80 -3.47 -9.28 10.16
N ILE A 81 -4.67 -9.11 10.71
CA ILE A 81 -4.98 -8.02 11.66
C ILE A 81 -4.08 -8.11 12.89
N PHE A 82 -3.92 -9.31 13.47
CA PHE A 82 -3.08 -9.52 14.66
C PHE A 82 -1.57 -9.51 14.36
N GLU A 83 -1.19 -9.69 13.11
CA GLU A 83 0.22 -9.57 12.66
C GLU A 83 0.68 -8.12 12.49
N GLN A 84 -0.21 -7.14 12.46
CA GLN A 84 0.16 -5.72 12.21
C GLN A 84 1.26 -5.18 13.13
N PRO A 85 1.31 -5.44 14.45
CA PRO A 85 2.40 -4.96 15.28
C PRO A 85 3.76 -5.46 14.82
N ARG A 86 3.85 -6.74 14.46
CA ARG A 86 5.07 -7.33 13.92
C ARG A 86 5.40 -6.77 12.54
N ALA A 87 4.42 -6.71 11.64
CA ALA A 87 4.61 -6.18 10.29
C ALA A 87 5.13 -4.74 10.30
N ILE A 88 4.65 -3.89 11.21
CA ILE A 88 5.18 -2.53 11.39
C ILE A 88 6.62 -2.56 11.94
N ALA A 89 6.92 -3.43 12.89
CA ALA A 89 8.28 -3.58 13.40
C ALA A 89 9.26 -3.99 12.29
N ASP A 90 8.88 -4.99 11.48
CA ASP A 90 9.67 -5.48 10.36
C ASP A 90 9.82 -4.41 9.26
N THR A 91 8.77 -3.60 9.02
CA THR A 91 8.81 -2.47 8.07
C THR A 91 9.81 -1.40 8.49
N LEU A 92 9.94 -1.16 9.80
CA LEU A 92 10.79 -0.12 10.37
C LEU A 92 12.16 -0.67 10.85
N GLU A 93 12.44 -1.94 10.61
CA GLU A 93 13.69 -2.58 11.04
C GLU A 93 14.91 -1.90 10.41
N GLY A 94 15.94 -1.67 11.23
CA GLY A 94 17.21 -1.08 10.80
C GLY A 94 17.17 0.43 10.52
N ILE A 95 16.04 1.11 10.74
CA ILE A 95 15.95 2.56 10.55
C ILE A 95 16.51 3.27 11.77
N GLU A 96 17.74 3.77 11.66
CA GLU A 96 18.43 4.53 12.72
C GLU A 96 18.22 6.03 12.56
N GLY A 97 18.10 6.54 11.34
CA GLY A 97 17.91 7.94 10.97
C GLY A 97 17.07 8.12 9.72
N ILE A 98 16.65 9.33 9.46
CA ILE A 98 15.87 9.70 8.26
C ILE A 98 16.85 10.14 7.17
N VAL A 99 17.13 9.25 6.23
CA VAL A 99 18.08 9.47 5.14
C VAL A 99 17.51 9.02 3.79
N PRO A 100 17.86 9.69 2.68
CA PRO A 100 17.36 9.34 1.35
C PRO A 100 17.64 7.89 0.96
N GLU A 101 18.77 7.35 1.36
CA GLU A 101 19.27 6.01 1.03
C GLU A 101 18.30 4.88 1.44
N LEU A 102 17.38 5.16 2.35
CA LEU A 102 16.29 4.23 2.71
C LEU A 102 15.42 3.82 1.50
N PHE A 103 15.45 4.62 0.44
CA PHE A 103 14.62 4.44 -0.76
C PHE A 103 15.42 4.04 -2.00
N ASP A 104 16.72 3.80 -1.90
CA ASP A 104 17.60 3.52 -3.06
C ASP A 104 17.27 2.20 -3.77
N GLY A 105 16.61 1.26 -3.09
CA GLY A 105 16.49 -0.10 -3.63
C GLY A 105 17.81 -0.88 -3.54
N GLU A 106 17.85 -2.07 -4.14
CA GLU A 106 19.02 -2.95 -4.01
C GLU A 106 20.22 -2.51 -4.86
N HIS A 107 19.98 -1.93 -6.05
CA HIS A 107 21.03 -1.58 -7.01
C HIS A 107 20.69 -0.30 -7.78
N PRO A 108 20.83 0.89 -7.16
CA PRO A 108 20.55 2.14 -7.86
C PRO A 108 21.56 2.34 -9.01
N ALA A 109 21.08 2.77 -10.17
CA ALA A 109 21.95 3.15 -11.26
C ALA A 109 22.79 4.40 -10.88
N PRO A 110 24.00 4.56 -11.42
CA PRO A 110 24.85 5.71 -11.13
C PRO A 110 24.11 7.04 -11.38
N GLY A 111 23.99 7.87 -10.33
CA GLY A 111 23.29 9.14 -10.39
C GLY A 111 21.76 9.08 -10.22
N GLU A 112 21.18 7.90 -10.11
CA GLU A 112 19.74 7.68 -9.95
C GLU A 112 19.33 7.30 -8.51
N ASN A 113 20.17 7.61 -7.51
CA ASN A 113 19.87 7.38 -6.11
C ASN A 113 18.84 8.38 -5.55
N ALA A 114 18.23 8.03 -4.43
CA ALA A 114 17.20 8.82 -3.79
C ALA A 114 17.68 10.23 -3.39
N TYR A 115 18.93 10.36 -2.96
CA TYR A 115 19.53 11.66 -2.65
C TYR A 115 19.45 12.63 -3.84
N ASN A 116 19.81 12.17 -5.04
CA ASN A 116 19.75 13.00 -6.24
C ASN A 116 18.32 13.24 -6.69
N VAL A 117 17.48 12.21 -6.70
CA VAL A 117 16.06 12.34 -7.11
C VAL A 117 15.32 13.35 -6.22
N PHE A 118 15.39 13.20 -4.90
CA PHE A 118 14.61 14.01 -3.96
C PHE A 118 14.98 15.49 -3.95
N ARG A 119 16.19 15.85 -4.36
CA ARG A 119 16.62 17.26 -4.49
C ARG A 119 16.09 17.94 -5.74
N HIS A 120 15.69 17.19 -6.76
CA HIS A 120 15.32 17.74 -8.07
C HIS A 120 13.80 17.72 -8.32
N ILE A 121 13.01 17.13 -7.45
CA ILE A 121 11.56 17.09 -7.55
C ILE A 121 10.92 18.34 -6.91
N ASP A 122 9.78 18.76 -7.45
CA ASP A 122 8.95 19.85 -6.91
C ASP A 122 7.49 19.44 -6.65
N SER A 123 7.10 18.24 -7.06
CA SER A 123 5.77 17.68 -6.83
C SER A 123 5.82 16.15 -6.69
N VAL A 124 4.76 15.59 -6.15
CA VAL A 124 4.54 14.14 -6.02
C VAL A 124 3.23 13.75 -6.69
N LEU A 125 3.26 12.69 -7.47
CA LEU A 125 2.07 12.03 -8.02
C LEU A 125 2.01 10.60 -7.51
N ILE A 126 0.99 10.27 -6.72
CA ILE A 126 0.77 8.93 -6.19
C ILE A 126 -0.23 8.21 -7.09
N LEU A 127 0.12 7.01 -7.55
CA LEU A 127 -0.69 6.16 -8.41
C LEU A 127 -0.95 4.82 -7.71
N ALA A 128 -2.20 4.51 -7.43
CA ALA A 128 -2.58 3.28 -6.75
C ALA A 128 -4.06 2.92 -6.98
N CYS A 129 -4.45 1.73 -6.53
CA CYS A 129 -5.82 1.23 -6.54
C CYS A 129 -6.26 0.80 -5.13
N GLY A 130 -7.57 0.87 -4.86
CA GLY A 130 -8.20 0.32 -3.63
C GLY A 130 -7.55 0.81 -2.34
N THR A 131 -7.26 -0.11 -1.44
CA THR A 131 -6.60 0.14 -0.15
C THR A 131 -5.32 0.96 -0.28
N SER A 132 -4.47 0.66 -1.28
CA SER A 132 -3.25 1.40 -1.54
C SER A 132 -3.51 2.85 -2.00
N TYR A 133 -4.59 3.08 -2.74
CA TYR A 133 -5.02 4.44 -3.09
C TYR A 133 -5.41 5.25 -1.83
N TYR A 134 -6.13 4.65 -0.88
CA TYR A 134 -6.49 5.32 0.38
C TYR A 134 -5.28 5.60 1.27
N SER A 135 -4.28 4.73 1.27
CA SER A 135 -3.00 5.03 1.96
C SER A 135 -2.31 6.25 1.35
N GLY A 136 -2.31 6.36 0.02
CA GLY A 136 -1.82 7.54 -0.71
C GLY A 136 -2.60 8.81 -0.39
N CYS A 137 -3.94 8.73 -0.32
CA CYS A 137 -4.78 9.85 0.07
C CYS A 137 -4.47 10.36 1.48
N THR A 138 -4.14 9.47 2.41
CA THR A 138 -3.68 9.84 3.76
C THR A 138 -2.31 10.53 3.70
N ALA A 139 -1.37 9.95 2.96
CA ALA A 139 -0.01 10.48 2.82
C ALA A 139 0.04 11.87 2.21
N LYS A 140 -0.91 12.21 1.32
CA LYS A 140 -1.02 13.56 0.77
C LYS A 140 -1.03 14.64 1.86
N TYR A 141 -1.81 14.43 2.92
CA TYR A 141 -1.87 15.40 4.02
C TYR A 141 -0.51 15.58 4.69
N TRP A 142 0.25 14.51 4.87
CA TRP A 142 1.59 14.56 5.47
C TRP A 142 2.60 15.22 4.53
N LEU A 143 2.61 14.83 3.26
CA LEU A 143 3.52 15.37 2.26
C LEU A 143 3.35 16.87 2.10
N GLU A 144 2.11 17.36 2.07
CA GLU A 144 1.83 18.81 1.95
C GLU A 144 2.07 19.56 3.26
N SER A 145 1.71 18.97 4.44
CA SER A 145 1.86 19.66 5.72
C SER A 145 3.27 19.64 6.29
N ILE A 146 4.02 18.56 6.12
CA ILE A 146 5.34 18.34 6.71
C ILE A 146 6.45 18.62 5.68
N ALA A 147 6.40 17.95 4.52
CA ALA A 147 7.43 18.11 3.48
C ALA A 147 7.19 19.34 2.58
N LYS A 148 6.04 20.02 2.70
CA LYS A 148 5.68 21.20 1.88
C LYS A 148 5.83 20.97 0.39
N ILE A 149 5.44 19.77 -0.07
CA ILE A 149 5.52 19.38 -1.47
C ILE A 149 4.11 19.15 -2.03
N PRO A 150 3.71 19.83 -3.13
CA PRO A 150 2.43 19.61 -3.78
C PRO A 150 2.25 18.14 -4.15
N THR A 151 1.12 17.56 -3.77
CA THR A 151 0.88 16.13 -3.95
C THR A 151 -0.47 15.88 -4.59
N GLN A 152 -0.48 15.10 -5.68
CA GLN A 152 -1.68 14.55 -6.30
C GLN A 152 -1.77 13.05 -6.02
N VAL A 153 -2.99 12.54 -5.88
CA VAL A 153 -3.25 11.11 -5.72
C VAL A 153 -4.32 10.73 -6.73
N GLU A 154 -4.01 9.77 -7.58
CA GLU A 154 -4.88 9.35 -8.68
C GLU A 154 -5.16 7.85 -8.61
N VAL A 155 -6.39 7.47 -8.92
CA VAL A 155 -6.73 6.06 -9.13
C VAL A 155 -6.04 5.56 -10.39
N ALA A 156 -5.19 4.56 -10.26
CA ALA A 156 -4.32 4.12 -11.36
C ALA A 156 -5.11 3.61 -12.58
N SER A 157 -6.26 2.94 -12.36
CA SER A 157 -7.13 2.48 -13.46
C SER A 157 -7.69 3.61 -14.32
N GLU A 158 -7.84 4.82 -13.73
CA GLU A 158 -8.31 6.00 -14.46
C GLU A 158 -7.15 6.79 -15.06
N TYR A 159 -6.06 6.96 -14.29
CA TYR A 159 -4.90 7.73 -14.72
C TYR A 159 -4.27 7.16 -16.00
N ARG A 160 -4.23 5.84 -16.16
CA ARG A 160 -3.63 5.17 -17.33
C ARG A 160 -4.25 5.57 -18.67
N TYR A 161 -5.46 6.10 -18.68
CA TYR A 161 -6.20 6.50 -19.89
C TYR A 161 -6.38 8.02 -20.00
N ARG A 162 -6.07 8.73 -18.96
CA ARG A 162 -6.31 10.18 -18.89
C ARG A 162 -5.18 10.96 -19.55
N GLU A 163 -5.53 11.93 -20.40
CA GLU A 163 -4.60 12.97 -20.80
C GLU A 163 -4.31 13.87 -19.61
N SER A 164 -3.06 13.91 -19.18
CA SER A 164 -2.60 14.74 -18.08
C SER A 164 -1.50 15.69 -18.53
N VAL A 165 -1.35 16.81 -17.83
CA VAL A 165 -0.25 17.75 -18.07
C VAL A 165 0.96 17.26 -17.24
N PRO A 166 2.02 16.75 -17.90
CA PRO A 166 3.17 16.21 -17.18
C PRO A 166 4.06 17.32 -16.62
N ASN A 167 4.65 17.07 -15.45
CA ASN A 167 5.77 17.83 -14.94
C ASN A 167 6.98 16.87 -14.78
N PRO A 168 8.06 17.04 -15.58
CA PRO A 168 9.23 16.15 -15.50
C PRO A 168 9.93 16.11 -14.14
N ARG A 169 9.65 17.11 -13.27
CA ARG A 169 10.17 17.18 -11.92
C ARG A 169 9.22 16.57 -10.87
N THR A 170 8.26 15.76 -11.31
CA THR A 170 7.36 15.02 -10.43
C THR A 170 7.98 13.70 -10.02
N LEU A 171 7.96 13.38 -8.72
CA LEU A 171 8.18 12.03 -8.23
C LEU A 171 6.88 11.24 -8.41
N VAL A 172 6.89 10.27 -9.28
CA VAL A 172 5.79 9.32 -9.45
C VAL A 172 5.96 8.20 -8.43
N VAL A 173 5.03 8.09 -7.49
CA VAL A 173 5.03 7.07 -6.44
C VAL A 173 3.94 6.06 -6.72
N THR A 174 4.31 4.80 -6.94
CA THR A 174 3.36 3.69 -7.00
C THR A 174 3.26 2.99 -5.65
N ILE A 175 2.06 2.56 -5.28
CA ILE A 175 1.82 1.82 -4.04
C ILE A 175 1.08 0.54 -4.40
N SER A 176 1.63 -0.60 -3.99
CA SER A 176 1.01 -1.91 -4.23
C SER A 176 1.48 -2.92 -3.19
N GLN A 177 0.61 -3.83 -2.77
CA GLN A 177 1.02 -4.96 -1.93
C GLN A 177 1.85 -5.95 -2.74
N SER A 178 1.35 -6.44 -3.88
CA SER A 178 2.04 -7.43 -4.72
C SER A 178 3.12 -6.82 -5.62
N GLY A 179 3.01 -5.54 -5.98
CA GLY A 179 3.83 -4.91 -7.00
C GLY A 179 3.55 -5.39 -8.43
N GLU A 180 2.43 -6.10 -8.63
CA GLU A 180 2.02 -6.71 -9.90
C GLU A 180 0.65 -6.22 -10.38
N THR A 181 0.06 -5.22 -9.72
CA THR A 181 -1.25 -4.68 -10.09
C THR A 181 -1.20 -4.08 -11.50
N ALA A 182 -1.90 -4.70 -12.43
CA ALA A 182 -1.83 -4.37 -13.86
C ALA A 182 -2.16 -2.89 -14.17
N ASP A 183 -3.19 -2.34 -13.53
CA ASP A 183 -3.55 -0.93 -13.70
C ASP A 183 -2.47 0.02 -13.18
N THR A 184 -1.86 -0.30 -12.05
CA THR A 184 -0.80 0.53 -11.46
C THR A 184 0.47 0.49 -12.30
N LEU A 185 0.85 -0.68 -12.83
CA LEU A 185 1.95 -0.82 -13.78
C LEU A 185 1.71 -0.03 -15.07
N ALA A 186 0.49 -0.13 -15.63
CA ALA A 186 0.14 0.60 -16.83
C ALA A 186 0.12 2.13 -16.59
N ALA A 187 -0.35 2.59 -15.43
CA ALA A 187 -0.31 3.99 -15.04
C ALA A 187 1.13 4.51 -14.86
N LEU A 188 2.02 3.69 -14.26
CA LEU A 188 3.44 4.00 -14.16
C LEU A 188 4.07 4.20 -15.54
N ARG A 189 3.87 3.24 -16.45
CA ARG A 189 4.40 3.29 -17.82
C ARG A 189 3.83 4.48 -18.60
N HIS A 190 2.55 4.80 -18.39
CA HIS A 190 1.92 6.00 -18.96
C HIS A 190 2.62 7.26 -18.47
N ALA A 191 2.82 7.42 -17.16
CA ALA A 191 3.54 8.57 -16.59
C ALA A 191 4.98 8.69 -17.16
N GLN A 192 5.71 7.57 -17.25
CA GLN A 192 7.04 7.53 -17.84
C GLN A 192 7.03 7.96 -19.32
N SER A 193 6.05 7.51 -20.10
CA SER A 193 5.89 7.89 -21.52
C SER A 193 5.64 9.39 -21.71
N LEU A 194 5.07 10.05 -20.69
CA LEU A 194 4.87 11.50 -20.64
C LEU A 194 6.12 12.28 -20.16
N GLY A 195 7.24 11.58 -19.88
CA GLY A 195 8.50 12.19 -19.45
C GLY A 195 8.68 12.33 -17.93
N MET A 196 7.76 11.81 -17.11
CA MET A 196 7.89 11.76 -15.65
C MET A 196 8.67 10.52 -15.24
N THR A 197 9.99 10.61 -15.31
CA THR A 197 10.91 9.47 -15.14
C THR A 197 11.47 9.32 -13.72
N GLN A 198 11.16 10.22 -12.81
CA GLN A 198 11.53 10.07 -11.40
C GLN A 198 10.47 9.21 -10.72
N THR A 199 10.79 7.94 -10.47
CA THR A 199 9.83 6.93 -10.04
C THR A 199 10.26 6.24 -8.76
N LEU A 200 9.30 5.99 -7.88
CA LEU A 200 9.47 5.26 -6.63
C LEU A 200 8.31 4.29 -6.45
N THR A 201 8.58 3.09 -5.97
CA THR A 201 7.52 2.17 -5.53
C THR A 201 7.59 1.88 -4.05
N LEU A 202 6.44 1.92 -3.37
CA LEU A 202 6.22 1.28 -2.08
C LEU A 202 5.55 -0.07 -2.32
N CYS A 203 6.26 -1.15 -2.01
CA CYS A 203 5.80 -2.50 -2.32
C CYS A 203 6.21 -3.50 -1.24
N ASN A 204 5.47 -4.59 -1.10
CA ASN A 204 5.82 -5.65 -0.16
C ASN A 204 6.70 -6.74 -0.78
N VAL A 205 6.70 -6.87 -2.10
CA VAL A 205 7.44 -7.92 -2.83
C VAL A 205 8.64 -7.31 -3.55
N ALA A 206 9.83 -7.56 -3.02
CA ALA A 206 11.09 -6.97 -3.52
C ALA A 206 11.43 -7.35 -4.97
N THR A 207 10.94 -8.47 -5.46
CA THR A 207 11.21 -8.97 -6.82
C THR A 207 10.12 -8.63 -7.83
N SER A 208 9.14 -7.81 -7.46
CA SER A 208 7.98 -7.49 -8.30
C SER A 208 8.32 -6.64 -9.52
N ALA A 209 7.41 -6.60 -10.49
CA ALA A 209 7.55 -5.79 -11.70
C ALA A 209 7.71 -4.30 -11.38
N MET A 210 6.93 -3.77 -10.42
CA MET A 210 7.04 -2.35 -10.03
C MET A 210 8.42 -2.01 -9.48
N VAL A 211 9.03 -2.89 -8.68
CA VAL A 211 10.40 -2.69 -8.16
C VAL A 211 11.42 -2.68 -9.30
N ARG A 212 11.23 -3.53 -10.31
CA ARG A 212 12.13 -3.57 -11.47
C ARG A 212 11.98 -2.37 -12.42
N GLU A 213 10.79 -1.77 -12.47
CA GLU A 213 10.47 -0.65 -13.37
C GLU A 213 10.67 0.74 -12.74
N CYS A 214 10.71 0.82 -11.43
CA CYS A 214 10.96 2.07 -10.71
C CYS A 214 12.46 2.26 -10.44
N LYS A 215 12.92 3.52 -10.44
CA LYS A 215 14.29 3.87 -10.05
C LYS A 215 14.55 3.64 -8.57
N LEU A 216 13.56 3.93 -7.75
CA LEU A 216 13.61 3.86 -6.29
C LEU A 216 12.57 2.89 -5.76
N SER A 217 12.85 2.28 -4.62
CA SER A 217 11.90 1.38 -3.98
C SER A 217 12.01 1.38 -2.47
N TYR A 218 10.88 1.14 -1.79
CA TYR A 218 10.83 0.82 -0.38
C TYR A 218 10.02 -0.45 -0.16
N ILE A 219 10.64 -1.46 0.44
CA ILE A 219 9.99 -2.74 0.71
C ILE A 219 9.41 -2.73 2.11
N THR A 220 8.10 -2.93 2.22
CA THR A 220 7.38 -2.84 3.50
C THR A 220 7.60 -4.02 4.43
N ARG A 221 8.10 -5.15 3.92
CA ARG A 221 8.37 -6.39 4.70
C ARG A 221 7.19 -6.83 5.58
N ALA A 222 5.96 -6.58 5.11
CA ALA A 222 4.74 -6.94 5.85
C ALA A 222 4.51 -8.46 5.96
N GLY A 223 5.35 -9.25 5.32
CA GLY A 223 5.15 -10.68 5.16
C GLY A 223 4.04 -11.00 4.14
N VAL A 224 3.67 -12.27 4.05
CA VAL A 224 2.62 -12.72 3.13
C VAL A 224 1.25 -12.26 3.62
N GLU A 225 0.45 -11.69 2.74
CA GLU A 225 -0.96 -11.37 2.97
C GLU A 225 -1.82 -12.20 2.01
N ILE A 226 -2.60 -13.11 2.56
CA ILE A 226 -3.43 -14.10 1.83
C ILE A 226 -4.90 -13.66 1.81
N GLY A 227 -5.33 -12.97 2.85
CA GLY A 227 -6.69 -12.42 2.93
C GLY A 227 -6.97 -11.51 1.74
N VAL A 228 -8.13 -11.71 1.09
CA VAL A 228 -8.54 -10.89 -0.07
C VAL A 228 -8.67 -9.42 0.33
N ALA A 229 -9.24 -9.15 1.50
CA ALA A 229 -9.33 -7.82 2.07
C ALA A 229 -8.02 -7.46 2.80
N SER A 230 -7.25 -6.56 2.23
CA SER A 230 -5.95 -6.12 2.75
C SER A 230 -6.05 -5.48 4.14
N THR A 231 -5.11 -5.78 5.04
CA THR A 231 -5.06 -5.25 6.41
C THR A 231 -3.66 -4.76 6.79
N LYS A 232 -2.72 -5.66 7.07
CA LYS A 232 -1.35 -5.30 7.46
C LYS A 232 -0.60 -4.57 6.35
N ALA A 233 -0.90 -4.85 5.08
CA ALA A 233 -0.31 -4.09 3.98
C ALA A 233 -0.70 -2.62 4.03
N PHE A 234 -1.94 -2.27 4.40
CA PHE A 234 -2.37 -0.88 4.55
C PHE A 234 -1.56 -0.14 5.62
N THR A 235 -1.45 -0.72 6.82
CA THR A 235 -0.74 -0.08 7.93
C THR A 235 0.76 0.04 7.66
N THR A 236 1.38 -0.95 7.02
CA THR A 236 2.80 -0.87 6.63
C THR A 236 3.04 0.12 5.49
N GLN A 237 2.10 0.25 4.54
CA GLN A 237 2.14 1.32 3.52
C GLN A 237 2.07 2.71 4.17
N LEU A 238 1.19 2.92 5.15
CA LEU A 238 1.14 4.19 5.89
C LEU A 238 2.47 4.49 6.59
N ALA A 239 3.10 3.49 7.21
CA ALA A 239 4.40 3.68 7.86
C ALA A 239 5.50 4.04 6.84
N GLY A 240 5.58 3.35 5.72
CA GLY A 240 6.53 3.64 4.63
C GLY A 240 6.29 5.01 3.98
N LEU A 241 5.03 5.41 3.78
CA LEU A 241 4.65 6.73 3.25
C LEU A 241 4.97 7.86 4.23
N PHE A 242 4.79 7.62 5.54
CA PHE A 242 5.19 8.58 6.54
C PHE A 242 6.71 8.74 6.58
N LEU A 243 7.46 7.64 6.45
CA LEU A 243 8.91 7.65 6.32
C LEU A 243 9.35 8.45 5.07
N LEU A 244 8.72 8.22 3.91
CA LEU A 244 8.96 8.99 2.69
C LEU A 244 8.72 10.49 2.93
N THR A 245 7.63 10.83 3.64
CA THR A 245 7.32 12.22 3.98
C THR A 245 8.43 12.87 4.80
N LEU A 246 8.91 12.18 5.83
CA LEU A 246 10.01 12.67 6.68
C LEU A 246 11.31 12.81 5.88
N THR A 247 11.62 11.86 5.01
CA THR A 247 12.80 11.88 4.15
C THR A 247 12.77 13.05 3.16
N LEU A 248 11.62 13.30 2.54
CA LEU A 248 11.44 14.47 1.68
C LEU A 248 11.53 15.78 2.45
N ALA A 249 10.97 15.84 3.66
CA ALA A 249 11.10 17.01 4.53
C ALA A 249 12.56 17.26 4.93
N GLN A 250 13.31 16.20 5.27
CA GLN A 250 14.73 16.27 5.58
C GLN A 250 15.55 16.77 4.38
N SER A 251 15.33 16.20 3.18
CA SER A 251 16.00 16.61 1.94
C SER A 251 15.73 18.06 1.55
N ARG A 252 14.64 18.63 2.01
CA ARG A 252 14.24 20.04 1.81
C ARG A 252 14.67 20.97 2.96
N GLY A 253 15.36 20.44 3.97
CA GLY A 253 15.80 21.21 5.14
C GLY A 253 14.67 21.64 6.08
N LEU A 254 13.52 20.95 6.06
CA LEU A 254 12.33 21.27 6.84
C LEU A 254 12.18 20.43 8.11
N LEU A 255 13.06 19.45 8.32
CA LEU A 255 13.03 18.56 9.47
C LEU A 255 14.22 18.88 10.40
N SER A 256 13.93 19.36 11.60
CA SER A 256 14.98 19.55 12.61
C SER A 256 15.42 18.22 13.23
N ALA A 257 16.64 18.15 13.78
CA ALA A 257 17.11 16.94 14.48
C ALA A 257 16.20 16.55 15.66
N ALA A 258 15.59 17.53 16.34
CA ALA A 258 14.64 17.28 17.44
C ALA A 258 13.33 16.68 16.91
N ASP A 259 12.82 17.17 15.76
CA ASP A 259 11.62 16.64 15.13
C ASP A 259 11.88 15.24 14.59
N GLU A 260 13.02 15.00 13.95
CA GLU A 260 13.43 13.68 13.50
C GLU A 260 13.42 12.67 14.65
N ALA A 261 14.12 12.99 15.75
CA ALA A 261 14.18 12.13 16.92
C ALA A 261 12.78 11.85 17.50
N ARG A 262 11.91 12.87 17.55
CA ARG A 262 10.52 12.73 18.00
C ARG A 262 9.72 11.79 17.11
N HIS A 263 9.81 11.93 15.79
CA HIS A 263 9.09 11.10 14.83
C HIS A 263 9.60 9.66 14.84
N LEU A 264 10.91 9.45 14.86
CA LEU A 264 11.50 8.10 14.96
C LEU A 264 11.06 7.39 16.25
N LYS A 265 11.07 8.11 17.38
CA LYS A 265 10.57 7.56 18.66
C LYS A 265 9.09 7.16 18.56
N ALA A 266 8.25 8.00 17.95
CA ALA A 266 6.83 7.72 17.76
C ALA A 266 6.60 6.51 16.84
N MET A 267 7.33 6.42 15.73
CA MET A 267 7.24 5.28 14.80
C MET A 267 7.66 3.98 15.48
N ARG A 268 8.75 3.97 16.25
CA ARG A 268 9.20 2.79 17.01
C ARG A 268 8.20 2.35 18.08
N HIS A 269 7.31 3.25 18.52
CA HIS A 269 6.25 2.93 19.49
C HIS A 269 4.99 2.35 18.84
N LEU A 270 4.82 2.49 17.52
CA LEU A 270 3.62 2.01 16.82
C LEU A 270 3.27 0.53 17.08
N PRO A 271 4.22 -0.43 17.10
CA PRO A 271 3.89 -1.82 17.40
C PRO A 271 3.19 -1.99 18.76
N ALA A 272 3.68 -1.31 19.80
CA ALA A 272 3.08 -1.37 21.13
C ALA A 272 1.70 -0.68 21.16
N ALA A 273 1.55 0.44 20.47
CA ALA A 273 0.27 1.13 20.35
C ALA A 273 -0.78 0.26 19.61
N LEU A 274 -0.39 -0.40 18.53
CA LEU A 274 -1.26 -1.33 17.81
C LEU A 274 -1.67 -2.53 18.69
N GLN A 275 -0.75 -3.07 19.48
CA GLN A 275 -1.07 -4.15 20.42
C GLN A 275 -2.17 -3.72 21.41
N SER A 276 -2.12 -2.46 21.87
CA SER A 276 -3.14 -1.91 22.76
C SER A 276 -4.50 -1.73 22.06
N VAL A 277 -4.50 -1.38 20.78
CA VAL A 277 -5.72 -1.29 19.97
C VAL A 277 -6.32 -2.67 19.72
N LEU A 278 -5.50 -3.69 19.42
CA LEU A 278 -5.96 -5.06 19.22
C LEU A 278 -6.62 -5.67 20.47
N ALA A 279 -6.24 -5.21 21.65
CA ALA A 279 -6.89 -5.61 22.90
C ALA A 279 -8.36 -5.15 23.01
N LEU A 280 -8.83 -4.27 22.13
CA LEU A 280 -10.24 -3.85 22.03
C LEU A 280 -11.12 -4.85 21.26
N GLU A 281 -10.57 -5.95 20.75
CA GLU A 281 -11.31 -6.95 19.97
C GLU A 281 -12.65 -7.34 20.61
N PRO A 282 -12.75 -7.68 21.93
CA PRO A 282 -14.04 -8.06 22.52
C PRO A 282 -15.11 -6.96 22.42
N GLN A 283 -14.72 -5.70 22.54
CA GLN A 283 -15.61 -4.56 22.39
C GLN A 283 -16.06 -4.40 20.94
N ILE A 284 -15.15 -4.53 19.99
CA ILE A 284 -15.43 -4.46 18.54
C ILE A 284 -16.36 -5.61 18.13
N MET A 285 -16.15 -6.81 18.67
CA MET A 285 -17.04 -7.96 18.44
C MET A 285 -18.47 -7.68 18.92
N ALA A 286 -18.62 -7.01 20.06
CA ALA A 286 -19.94 -6.60 20.54
C ALA A 286 -20.62 -5.60 19.58
N TRP A 287 -19.89 -4.60 19.10
CA TRP A 287 -20.40 -3.65 18.10
C TRP A 287 -20.73 -4.31 16.76
N ALA A 288 -19.94 -5.29 16.33
CA ALA A 288 -20.18 -6.00 15.08
C ALA A 288 -21.54 -6.72 15.05
N GLN A 289 -22.09 -7.12 16.20
CA GLN A 289 -23.43 -7.71 16.30
C GLN A 289 -24.54 -6.73 15.89
N ASP A 290 -24.35 -5.43 16.15
CA ASP A 290 -25.30 -4.39 15.75
C ASP A 290 -25.36 -4.22 14.23
N PHE A 291 -24.31 -4.62 13.52
CA PHE A 291 -24.23 -4.57 12.06
C PHE A 291 -24.79 -5.81 11.36
N ALA A 292 -24.91 -6.94 12.05
CA ALA A 292 -25.26 -8.23 11.45
C ALA A 292 -26.59 -8.24 10.67
N SER A 293 -27.52 -7.38 11.04
CA SER A 293 -28.84 -7.22 10.39
C SER A 293 -28.96 -5.97 9.51
N LYS A 294 -27.86 -5.28 9.25
CA LYS A 294 -27.87 -4.00 8.52
C LYS A 294 -27.50 -4.22 7.06
N GLU A 295 -28.16 -3.49 6.18
CA GLU A 295 -27.88 -3.49 4.73
C GLU A 295 -26.94 -2.35 4.32
N ASN A 296 -26.94 -1.26 5.10
CA ASN A 296 -26.18 -0.04 4.82
C ASN A 296 -25.42 0.42 6.05
N ALA A 297 -24.27 1.07 5.84
CA ALA A 297 -23.48 1.72 6.88
C ALA A 297 -22.81 2.97 6.35
N LEU A 298 -22.69 3.98 7.20
CA LEU A 298 -22.03 5.23 6.87
C LEU A 298 -20.73 5.37 7.68
N PHE A 299 -19.64 5.75 7.02
CA PHE A 299 -18.37 6.06 7.66
C PHE A 299 -18.08 7.56 7.53
N LEU A 300 -17.63 8.18 8.60
CA LEU A 300 -17.32 9.60 8.62
C LEU A 300 -15.89 9.83 9.09
N GLY A 301 -15.19 10.68 8.40
CA GLY A 301 -13.87 11.18 8.77
C GLY A 301 -13.72 12.65 8.42
N ARG A 302 -12.67 13.28 8.93
CA ARG A 302 -12.36 14.66 8.63
C ARG A 302 -10.86 14.85 8.41
N GLY A 303 -10.47 15.70 7.43
CA GLY A 303 -9.08 15.87 7.08
C GLY A 303 -8.40 14.55 6.71
N LEU A 304 -7.22 14.28 7.26
CA LEU A 304 -6.47 13.05 7.02
C LEU A 304 -7.18 11.76 7.47
N HIS A 305 -8.24 11.88 8.29
CA HIS A 305 -9.03 10.72 8.76
C HIS A 305 -10.18 10.35 7.81
N TYR A 306 -10.47 11.18 6.82
CA TYR A 306 -11.44 10.81 5.78
C TYR A 306 -10.95 9.61 4.94
N PRO A 307 -9.72 9.57 4.42
CA PRO A 307 -9.20 8.36 3.77
C PRO A 307 -9.22 7.11 4.66
N ILE A 308 -9.04 7.25 5.97
CA ILE A 308 -9.17 6.13 6.93
C ILE A 308 -10.62 5.65 7.02
N ALA A 309 -11.59 6.57 7.00
CA ALA A 309 -13.00 6.21 6.91
C ALA A 309 -13.35 5.50 5.59
N LEU A 310 -12.76 5.92 4.47
CA LEU A 310 -12.90 5.24 3.17
C LEU A 310 -12.40 3.80 3.23
N GLU A 311 -11.23 3.58 3.84
CA GLU A 311 -10.67 2.24 4.03
C GLU A 311 -11.56 1.38 4.94
N GLY A 312 -12.09 1.95 6.04
CA GLY A 312 -13.02 1.25 6.91
C GLY A 312 -14.31 0.81 6.18
N ALA A 313 -14.89 1.71 5.38
CA ALA A 313 -16.04 1.40 4.55
C ALA A 313 -15.72 0.32 3.49
N LEU A 314 -14.53 0.38 2.87
CA LEU A 314 -14.07 -0.64 1.93
C LEU A 314 -13.99 -2.01 2.62
N LYS A 315 -13.35 -2.09 3.78
CA LYS A 315 -13.23 -3.37 4.52
C LYS A 315 -14.58 -3.94 4.91
N LEU A 316 -15.51 -3.11 5.38
CA LEU A 316 -16.84 -3.59 5.74
C LEU A 316 -17.56 -4.17 4.52
N LYS A 317 -17.57 -3.48 3.37
CA LYS A 317 -18.26 -3.96 2.17
C LYS A 317 -17.63 -5.24 1.59
N GLU A 318 -16.30 -5.37 1.64
CA GLU A 318 -15.60 -6.53 1.09
C GLU A 318 -15.95 -7.83 1.81
N ILE A 319 -16.10 -7.79 3.14
CA ILE A 319 -16.27 -8.99 3.96
C ILE A 319 -17.69 -9.27 4.38
N SER A 320 -18.56 -8.26 4.47
CA SER A 320 -19.94 -8.41 4.97
C SER A 320 -21.01 -8.23 3.89
N TYR A 321 -20.65 -7.67 2.73
CA TYR A 321 -21.54 -7.24 1.65
C TYR A 321 -22.54 -6.13 2.06
N ILE A 322 -22.37 -5.55 3.24
CA ILE A 322 -23.11 -4.35 3.67
C ILE A 322 -22.68 -3.20 2.74
N HIS A 323 -23.64 -2.46 2.19
CA HIS A 323 -23.36 -1.26 1.41
C HIS A 323 -22.80 -0.18 2.33
N ALA A 324 -21.48 -0.09 2.40
CA ALA A 324 -20.77 0.86 3.26
C ALA A 324 -20.10 1.94 2.43
N GLU A 325 -20.36 3.20 2.77
CA GLU A 325 -19.75 4.36 2.13
C GLU A 325 -19.15 5.32 3.15
N ALA A 326 -18.17 6.10 2.73
CA ALA A 326 -17.55 7.10 3.58
C ALA A 326 -17.66 8.49 2.96
N TYR A 327 -17.89 9.48 3.81
CA TYR A 327 -17.95 10.89 3.43
C TYR A 327 -17.08 11.75 4.35
N PRO A 328 -16.53 12.86 3.85
CA PRO A 328 -16.02 13.89 4.73
C PRO A 328 -17.18 14.38 5.61
N ALA A 329 -17.01 14.38 6.93
CA ALA A 329 -18.11 14.73 7.84
C ALA A 329 -18.70 16.13 7.58
N GLY A 330 -17.89 17.06 7.02
CA GLY A 330 -18.38 18.38 6.62
C GLY A 330 -19.35 18.37 5.45
N GLU A 331 -19.37 17.29 4.64
CA GLU A 331 -20.25 17.16 3.46
C GLU A 331 -21.62 16.55 3.79
N LEU A 332 -21.90 16.18 5.04
CA LEU A 332 -23.19 15.59 5.42
C LEU A 332 -24.38 16.41 4.94
N LYS A 333 -24.34 17.74 5.10
CA LYS A 333 -25.42 18.65 4.70
C LYS A 333 -25.58 18.83 3.19
N HIS A 334 -24.61 18.35 2.41
CA HIS A 334 -24.61 18.45 0.96
C HIS A 334 -25.17 17.18 0.27
N GLY A 335 -26.03 16.44 0.97
CA GLY A 335 -26.75 15.28 0.44
C GLY A 335 -26.71 14.04 1.34
N PRO A 336 -25.54 13.58 1.81
CA PRO A 336 -25.43 12.30 2.54
C PRO A 336 -26.33 12.20 3.79
N LEU A 337 -26.65 13.34 4.44
CA LEU A 337 -27.56 13.36 5.61
C LEU A 337 -28.94 12.77 5.29
N ALA A 338 -29.40 12.87 4.05
CA ALA A 338 -30.67 12.29 3.61
C ALA A 338 -30.71 10.75 3.71
N LEU A 339 -29.55 10.09 3.72
CA LEU A 339 -29.42 8.64 3.84
C LEU A 339 -29.47 8.16 5.29
N VAL A 340 -29.28 9.05 6.25
CA VAL A 340 -29.21 8.70 7.67
C VAL A 340 -30.61 8.39 8.20
N THR A 341 -30.80 7.17 8.67
CA THR A 341 -32.01 6.68 9.29
C THR A 341 -31.69 5.96 10.59
N SER A 342 -32.69 5.67 11.41
CA SER A 342 -32.53 4.87 12.64
C SER A 342 -32.00 3.43 12.37
N ALA A 343 -32.07 2.96 11.12
CA ALA A 343 -31.59 1.65 10.72
C ALA A 343 -30.13 1.67 10.20
N MET A 344 -29.56 2.86 9.93
CA MET A 344 -28.22 3.00 9.38
C MET A 344 -27.18 3.27 10.49
N PRO A 345 -26.28 2.33 10.80
CA PRO A 345 -25.17 2.60 11.69
C PRO A 345 -24.19 3.60 11.08
N VAL A 346 -23.67 4.49 11.92
CA VAL A 346 -22.68 5.50 11.53
C VAL A 346 -21.40 5.29 12.32
N VAL A 347 -20.31 4.99 11.62
CA VAL A 347 -18.97 4.83 12.19
C VAL A 347 -18.19 6.12 11.98
N THR A 348 -17.60 6.65 13.02
CA THR A 348 -16.84 7.91 12.93
C THR A 348 -15.40 7.70 13.38
N VAL A 349 -14.45 8.10 12.52
CA VAL A 349 -13.02 8.15 12.86
C VAL A 349 -12.74 9.49 13.53
N ALA A 350 -12.65 9.49 14.85
CA ALA A 350 -12.65 10.68 15.69
C ALA A 350 -11.46 10.73 16.69
N PRO A 351 -10.20 10.83 16.20
CA PRO A 351 -9.06 10.98 17.10
C PRO A 351 -9.08 12.32 17.82
N ASN A 352 -8.35 12.39 18.93
CA ASN A 352 -8.23 13.62 19.71
C ASN A 352 -7.23 14.59 19.04
N ASP A 353 -7.66 15.24 17.99
CA ASP A 353 -6.91 16.23 17.23
C ASP A 353 -7.63 17.58 17.11
N VAL A 354 -7.06 18.52 16.38
CA VAL A 354 -7.61 19.87 16.18
C VAL A 354 -8.98 19.89 15.47
N LEU A 355 -9.38 18.80 14.83
CA LEU A 355 -10.65 18.68 14.11
C LEU A 355 -11.74 17.99 14.94
N LEU A 356 -11.43 17.46 16.13
CA LEU A 356 -12.38 16.69 16.96
C LEU A 356 -13.67 17.49 17.26
N GLU A 357 -13.54 18.75 17.67
CA GLU A 357 -14.72 19.57 17.99
C GLU A 357 -15.59 19.85 16.76
N LYS A 358 -14.97 20.02 15.60
CA LYS A 358 -15.67 20.14 14.31
C LYS A 358 -16.44 18.86 13.99
N LEU A 359 -15.79 17.71 14.20
CA LEU A 359 -16.39 16.40 13.95
C LEU A 359 -17.55 16.11 14.92
N LYS A 360 -17.40 16.44 16.21
CA LYS A 360 -18.48 16.34 17.19
C LYS A 360 -19.71 17.15 16.79
N SER A 361 -19.52 18.36 16.26
CA SER A 361 -20.60 19.20 15.73
C SER A 361 -21.34 18.50 14.58
N ASN A 362 -20.61 17.85 13.66
CA ASN A 362 -21.24 17.09 12.58
C ASN A 362 -22.00 15.85 13.10
N LEU A 363 -21.50 15.18 14.14
CA LEU A 363 -22.19 14.03 14.74
C LEU A 363 -23.54 14.42 15.38
N GLN A 364 -23.70 15.64 15.88
CA GLN A 364 -24.98 16.11 16.37
C GLN A 364 -26.04 16.22 15.27
N GLU A 365 -25.64 16.34 14.02
CA GLU A 365 -26.53 16.40 12.86
C GLU A 365 -27.09 15.01 12.46
N VAL A 366 -26.42 13.95 12.90
CA VAL A 366 -26.75 12.55 12.62
C VAL A 366 -27.68 11.95 13.72
N ARG A 367 -27.79 12.60 14.87
CA ARG A 367 -28.65 12.21 15.98
C ARG A 367 -30.09 12.66 15.76
#